data_f62f2b012987650ec590b0cc3e4e34e6
#
_entry.id   f62f2b012987650ec590b0cc3e4e34e6
#
_cell.length_a   1.000
_cell.length_b   1.000
_cell.length_c   1.000
_cell.angle_alpha   90.00
_cell.angle_beta   90.00
_cell.angle_gamma   90.00
#
_symmetry.space_group_name_H-M   'P 1'
#
loop_
_entity.id
_entity.type
_entity.pdbx_description
1 polymer ?
#
loop_
_entity_poly.entity_id
_entity_poly.type
_entity_poly.pdbx_seq_one_letter_code
_entity_poly.pdbx_strand_id
1 'polypeptide(L)'
;MDSEKVIKRDNEYVLHTYARNPIVLEKGHGLYAEGPEGQKYLDFTSGIGVNSLGYCDMTWAEAVSGQAHKLQHTSNLYYTAPCGKLAKKLCKRTGMSKVFFGNSGAEANEGAIKAARKYSFDKYGADRYNVITLVNSFHGRTIATLTATGQGVFHNYFGPFNEGFQYVKAGDIDALTEMVDRHTCAVMLELVQGEGGVVALDPEYVQAVRALCDEKDLVLIVDEVQTGVGRTGTFLCCEHYNLQPDVVTLAKGLGGGLPIGAVLMNEKVASGMGPGSHGSTFGGNPVVCAGANVVVDRMDASFLANVNERAVQLRAGLEKLPRVKSLSGIGLMVGIEFLEGIKAADVLAACREKGLLVLTAKTRLRLLPPLTLTAHDVEMALEILGSVLAEMDPSKTEEQA
;
A
#
# COMPACT_ATOMS: atom_id res chain seq x y z
N MET A 1 21.32 -17.07 -16.31
CA MET A 1 21.16 -17.99 -15.13
C MET A 1 20.04 -18.96 -15.50
N ASP A 2 20.04 -20.20 -15.02
CA ASP A 2 19.03 -21.22 -15.36
C ASP A 2 17.87 -21.09 -14.35
N SER A 3 16.67 -20.80 -14.84
CA SER A 3 15.47 -20.61 -14.02
C SER A 3 15.17 -21.81 -13.12
N GLU A 4 15.34 -23.03 -13.62
CA GLU A 4 15.08 -24.24 -12.82
C GLU A 4 16.02 -24.32 -11.61
N LYS A 5 17.28 -23.93 -11.75
CA LYS A 5 18.26 -23.91 -10.64
C LYS A 5 17.92 -22.82 -9.61
N VAL A 6 17.42 -21.66 -10.06
CA VAL A 6 16.98 -20.60 -9.14
C VAL A 6 15.77 -21.07 -8.33
N ILE A 7 14.75 -21.60 -9.00
CA ILE A 7 13.52 -22.11 -8.36
C ILE A 7 13.85 -23.26 -7.39
N LYS A 8 14.69 -24.22 -7.81
CA LYS A 8 15.12 -25.33 -6.94
C LYS A 8 15.81 -24.83 -5.68
N ARG A 9 16.74 -23.87 -5.80
CA ARG A 9 17.45 -23.30 -4.64
C ARG A 9 16.49 -22.54 -3.71
N ASP A 10 15.57 -21.75 -4.27
CA ASP A 10 14.56 -21.04 -3.48
C ASP A 10 13.69 -22.04 -2.71
N ASN A 11 13.19 -23.08 -3.38
CA ASN A 11 12.40 -24.13 -2.77
C ASN A 11 13.13 -24.91 -1.67
N GLU A 12 14.43 -25.03 -1.74
CA GLU A 12 15.25 -25.74 -0.74
C GLU A 12 15.53 -24.89 0.51
N TYR A 13 15.77 -23.57 0.36
CA TYR A 13 16.30 -22.74 1.44
C TYR A 13 15.36 -21.61 1.90
N VAL A 14 14.36 -21.22 1.13
CA VAL A 14 13.42 -20.14 1.51
C VAL A 14 12.12 -20.73 2.01
N LEU A 15 11.65 -20.26 3.17
CA LEU A 15 10.40 -20.73 3.76
C LEU A 15 9.20 -20.43 2.83
N HIS A 16 8.37 -21.45 2.58
CA HIS A 16 7.24 -21.39 1.64
C HIS A 16 5.99 -20.75 2.26
N THR A 17 6.11 -19.50 2.65
CA THR A 17 4.96 -18.68 3.09
C THR A 17 4.21 -18.00 1.95
N TYR A 18 4.75 -18.08 0.73
CA TYR A 18 4.17 -17.52 -0.49
C TYR A 18 3.97 -18.59 -1.57
N ALA A 19 2.81 -18.58 -2.22
CA ALA A 19 2.61 -19.30 -3.48
C ALA A 19 3.20 -18.47 -4.63
N ARG A 20 4.51 -18.68 -4.92
CA ARG A 20 5.18 -17.91 -5.97
C ARG A 20 4.72 -18.32 -7.36
N ASN A 21 4.58 -17.35 -8.26
CA ASN A 21 4.45 -17.64 -9.68
C ASN A 21 5.74 -18.35 -10.18
N PRO A 22 5.64 -19.38 -11.04
CA PRO A 22 6.79 -20.18 -11.49
C PRO A 22 7.61 -19.47 -12.58
N ILE A 23 7.97 -18.22 -12.35
CA ILE A 23 8.82 -17.40 -13.22
C ILE A 23 9.98 -16.82 -12.41
N VAL A 24 11.12 -16.64 -13.06
CA VAL A 24 12.29 -15.96 -12.50
C VAL A 24 12.43 -14.62 -13.18
N LEU A 25 12.57 -13.55 -12.39
CA LEU A 25 12.86 -12.21 -12.89
C LEU A 25 14.31 -11.86 -12.50
N GLU A 26 15.12 -11.46 -13.47
CA GLU A 26 16.55 -11.17 -13.26
C GLU A 26 16.90 -9.71 -13.49
N LYS A 27 16.24 -9.06 -14.45
CA LYS A 27 16.47 -7.66 -14.82
C LYS A 27 15.16 -6.90 -14.90
N GLY A 28 15.25 -5.58 -14.83
CA GLY A 28 14.10 -4.72 -15.06
C GLY A 28 14.51 -3.35 -15.59
N HIS A 29 13.64 -2.75 -16.39
CA HIS A 29 13.79 -1.37 -16.86
C HIS A 29 12.41 -0.76 -17.09
N GLY A 30 12.13 0.39 -16.45
CA GLY A 30 10.81 1.03 -16.52
C GLY A 30 9.72 0.06 -16.05
N LEU A 31 8.76 -0.24 -16.92
CA LEU A 31 7.66 -1.17 -16.63
C LEU A 31 7.96 -2.63 -16.98
N TYR A 32 9.12 -2.92 -17.56
CA TYR A 32 9.42 -4.26 -18.07
C TYR A 32 10.37 -5.00 -17.15
N ALA A 33 10.03 -6.23 -16.82
CA ALA A 33 10.92 -7.20 -16.19
C ALA A 33 11.34 -8.26 -17.22
N GLU A 34 12.52 -8.84 -17.05
CA GLU A 34 13.07 -9.85 -17.95
C GLU A 34 13.59 -11.05 -17.14
N GLY A 35 13.25 -12.25 -17.61
CA GLY A 35 13.77 -13.49 -17.07
C GLY A 35 15.16 -13.83 -17.62
N PRO A 36 15.84 -14.84 -17.02
CA PRO A 36 17.18 -15.26 -17.44
C PRO A 36 17.28 -15.73 -18.88
N GLU A 37 16.20 -16.30 -19.42
CA GLU A 37 16.12 -16.81 -20.78
C GLU A 37 15.61 -15.77 -21.79
N GLY A 38 15.49 -14.50 -21.34
CA GLY A 38 15.11 -13.37 -22.18
C GLY A 38 13.59 -13.13 -22.32
N GLN A 39 12.76 -13.85 -21.56
CA GLN A 39 11.33 -13.58 -21.51
C GLN A 39 11.07 -12.21 -20.91
N LYS A 40 10.25 -11.42 -21.57
CA LYS A 40 9.86 -10.07 -21.12
C LYS A 40 8.45 -10.07 -20.57
N TYR A 41 8.26 -9.33 -19.50
CA TYR A 41 7.00 -9.17 -18.82
C TYR A 41 6.70 -7.69 -18.62
N LEU A 42 5.52 -7.25 -19.02
CA LEU A 42 4.97 -5.95 -18.69
C LEU A 42 4.39 -6.01 -17.26
N ASP A 43 4.95 -5.25 -16.34
CA ASP A 43 4.61 -5.33 -14.91
C ASP A 43 3.50 -4.34 -14.52
N PHE A 44 2.32 -4.87 -14.28
CA PHE A 44 1.20 -4.15 -13.70
C PHE A 44 0.97 -4.50 -12.22
N THR A 45 2.05 -4.99 -11.54
CA THR A 45 2.07 -5.24 -10.10
C THR A 45 2.89 -4.22 -9.33
N SER A 46 3.96 -3.70 -9.95
CA SER A 46 5.03 -2.89 -9.34
C SER A 46 5.51 -3.41 -7.98
N GLY A 47 5.57 -4.76 -7.83
CA GLY A 47 5.92 -5.39 -6.55
C GLY A 47 4.91 -5.07 -5.43
N ILE A 48 3.62 -5.13 -5.74
CA ILE A 48 2.49 -4.74 -4.87
C ILE A 48 2.50 -3.22 -4.57
N GLY A 49 2.67 -2.40 -5.62
CA GLY A 49 2.63 -0.93 -5.53
C GLY A 49 3.87 -0.29 -4.93
N VAL A 50 5.02 -0.98 -4.96
CA VAL A 50 6.29 -0.52 -4.37
C VAL A 50 7.14 0.25 -5.37
N ASN A 51 7.32 -0.27 -6.59
CA ASN A 51 8.16 0.33 -7.63
C ASN A 51 7.42 1.48 -8.33
N SER A 52 7.19 2.60 -7.60
CA SER A 52 6.41 3.75 -8.11
C SER A 52 7.03 4.35 -9.37
N LEU A 53 8.37 4.37 -9.46
CA LEU A 53 9.13 4.91 -10.59
C LEU A 53 9.49 3.83 -11.63
N GLY A 54 8.95 2.61 -11.49
CA GLY A 54 9.34 1.46 -12.29
C GLY A 54 10.69 0.89 -11.87
N TYR A 55 11.20 -0.04 -12.66
CA TYR A 55 12.49 -0.68 -12.43
C TYR A 55 13.64 0.23 -12.86
N CYS A 56 14.66 0.32 -12.02
CA CYS A 56 15.95 0.94 -12.34
C CYS A 56 15.86 2.40 -12.81
N ASP A 57 14.97 3.23 -12.21
CA ASP A 57 15.02 4.67 -12.45
C ASP A 57 16.42 5.21 -12.15
N MET A 58 17.05 5.84 -13.12
CA MET A 58 18.46 6.24 -13.02
C MET A 58 18.69 7.23 -11.89
N THR A 59 17.83 8.23 -11.74
CA THR A 59 17.98 9.26 -10.70
C THR A 59 17.88 8.64 -9.30
N TRP A 60 16.95 7.71 -9.13
CA TRP A 60 16.79 6.97 -7.88
C TRP A 60 18.01 6.07 -7.60
N ALA A 61 18.46 5.31 -8.60
CA ALA A 61 19.60 4.40 -8.46
C ALA A 61 20.92 5.15 -8.14
N GLU A 62 21.15 6.29 -8.78
CA GLU A 62 22.30 7.15 -8.52
C GLU A 62 22.26 7.76 -7.11
N ALA A 63 21.09 8.22 -6.65
CA ALA A 63 20.93 8.75 -5.30
C ALA A 63 21.22 7.69 -4.23
N VAL A 64 20.69 6.47 -4.41
CA VAL A 64 20.90 5.32 -3.51
C VAL A 64 22.38 4.92 -3.51
N SER A 65 22.96 4.68 -4.67
CA SER A 65 24.38 4.30 -4.83
C SER A 65 25.31 5.40 -4.27
N GLY A 66 25.08 6.65 -4.63
CA GLY A 66 25.86 7.77 -4.15
C GLY A 66 25.84 7.92 -2.63
N GLN A 67 24.69 7.70 -1.99
CA GLN A 67 24.57 7.73 -0.54
C GLN A 67 25.23 6.51 0.13
N ALA A 68 25.14 5.33 -0.47
CA ALA A 68 25.79 4.12 0.03
C ALA A 68 27.32 4.27 0.06
N HIS A 69 27.90 4.99 -0.91
CA HIS A 69 29.35 5.29 -0.92
C HIS A 69 29.76 6.36 0.12
N LYS A 70 28.82 7.12 0.67
CA LYS A 70 29.13 8.17 1.66
C LYS A 70 28.95 7.68 3.09
N LEU A 71 27.76 7.16 3.38
CA LEU A 71 27.37 6.77 4.74
C LEU A 71 26.08 5.97 4.66
N GLN A 72 26.16 4.67 4.96
CA GLN A 72 25.05 3.75 4.81
C GLN A 72 24.14 3.68 6.06
N HIS A 73 24.71 3.86 7.26
CA HIS A 73 23.94 3.71 8.50
C HIS A 73 24.61 4.42 9.69
N THR A 74 23.79 5.01 10.60
CA THR A 74 24.26 5.62 11.86
C THR A 74 23.33 5.33 13.03
N SER A 75 22.22 4.57 12.80
CA SER A 75 21.08 4.54 13.71
C SER A 75 20.47 5.95 13.90
N ASN A 76 19.57 6.10 14.87
CA ASN A 76 18.98 7.38 15.24
C ASN A 76 19.73 8.09 16.39
N LEU A 77 20.98 7.72 16.62
CA LEU A 77 21.86 8.37 17.60
C LEU A 77 22.48 9.66 17.06
N TYR A 78 22.55 9.81 15.73
CA TYR A 78 23.15 10.96 15.05
C TYR A 78 22.24 11.49 13.96
N TYR A 79 22.35 12.77 13.67
CA TYR A 79 21.61 13.40 12.58
C TYR A 79 22.21 13.05 11.22
N THR A 80 21.34 12.80 10.23
CA THR A 80 21.73 12.62 8.83
C THR A 80 20.92 13.53 7.93
N ALA A 81 21.59 14.14 6.94
CA ALA A 81 20.93 15.10 6.04
C ALA A 81 19.78 14.48 5.21
N PRO A 82 19.90 13.25 4.63
CA PRO A 82 18.81 12.67 3.86
C PRO A 82 17.52 12.46 4.65
N CYS A 83 17.62 12.02 5.92
CA CYS A 83 16.47 11.79 6.79
C CYS A 83 15.72 13.10 7.08
N GLY A 84 16.42 14.13 7.56
CA GLY A 84 15.80 15.43 7.84
C GLY A 84 15.22 16.11 6.59
N LYS A 85 15.89 15.95 5.42
CA LYS A 85 15.37 16.46 4.13
C LYS A 85 14.07 15.77 3.76
N LEU A 86 13.99 14.44 3.86
CA LEU A 86 12.78 13.67 3.58
C LEU A 86 11.63 14.07 4.51
N ALA A 87 11.89 14.12 5.84
CA ALA A 87 10.89 14.53 6.82
C ALA A 87 10.30 15.91 6.50
N LYS A 88 11.17 16.90 6.21
CA LYS A 88 10.73 18.25 5.81
C LYS A 88 9.83 18.24 4.57
N LYS A 89 10.18 17.46 3.55
CA LYS A 89 9.37 17.36 2.31
C LYS A 89 8.01 16.75 2.60
N LEU A 90 7.98 15.64 3.33
CA LEU A 90 6.74 14.96 3.71
C LEU A 90 5.83 15.88 4.51
N CYS A 91 6.34 16.52 5.58
CA CYS A 91 5.54 17.47 6.36
C CYS A 91 4.98 18.62 5.51
N LYS A 92 5.82 19.22 4.64
CA LYS A 92 5.35 20.31 3.76
C LYS A 92 4.31 19.85 2.76
N ARG A 93 4.43 18.63 2.23
CA ARG A 93 3.53 18.10 1.22
C ARG A 93 2.17 17.69 1.80
N THR A 94 2.15 17.25 3.04
CA THR A 94 0.97 16.66 3.68
C THR A 94 0.29 17.55 4.72
N GLY A 95 0.94 18.65 5.12
CA GLY A 95 0.47 19.50 6.23
C GLY A 95 0.69 18.91 7.61
N MET A 96 1.34 17.74 7.72
CA MET A 96 1.66 17.11 9.00
C MET A 96 2.84 17.80 9.70
N SER A 97 2.92 17.68 11.03
CA SER A 97 3.93 18.38 11.85
C SER A 97 5.25 17.62 11.96
N LYS A 98 5.19 16.30 12.17
CA LYS A 98 6.36 15.44 12.41
C LYS A 98 6.24 14.09 11.71
N VAL A 99 7.41 13.47 11.47
CA VAL A 99 7.51 12.13 10.88
C VAL A 99 8.40 11.25 11.77
N PHE A 100 7.95 10.04 12.07
CA PHE A 100 8.78 8.94 12.53
C PHE A 100 9.01 7.97 11.36
N PHE A 101 10.24 7.48 11.19
CA PHE A 101 10.58 6.50 10.15
C PHE A 101 10.80 5.10 10.73
N GLY A 102 10.17 4.11 10.10
CA GLY A 102 10.43 2.67 10.26
C GLY A 102 10.90 2.06 8.94
N ASN A 103 10.74 0.74 8.78
CA ASN A 103 11.26 -0.01 7.63
C ASN A 103 10.17 -0.68 6.78
N SER A 104 8.93 -0.64 7.25
CA SER A 104 7.80 -1.31 6.59
C SER A 104 6.48 -0.61 6.92
N GLY A 105 5.42 -0.96 6.16
CA GLY A 105 4.06 -0.52 6.47
C GLY A 105 3.58 -1.04 7.84
N ALA A 106 3.94 -2.27 8.19
CA ALA A 106 3.60 -2.82 9.50
C ALA A 106 4.24 -2.02 10.63
N GLU A 107 5.53 -1.67 10.54
CA GLU A 107 6.19 -0.82 11.55
C GLU A 107 5.60 0.60 11.58
N ALA A 108 5.21 1.14 10.44
CA ALA A 108 4.51 2.42 10.41
C ALA A 108 3.17 2.34 11.16
N ASN A 109 2.38 1.31 10.91
CA ASN A 109 1.09 1.09 11.57
C ASN A 109 1.25 0.81 13.07
N GLU A 110 2.27 0.05 13.49
CA GLU A 110 2.64 -0.10 14.92
C GLU A 110 2.92 1.26 15.56
N GLY A 111 3.71 2.10 14.88
CA GLY A 111 4.01 3.45 15.35
C GLY A 111 2.77 4.34 15.48
N ALA A 112 1.84 4.25 14.50
CA ALA A 112 0.59 4.99 14.50
C ALA A 112 -0.33 4.58 15.67
N ILE A 113 -0.50 3.26 15.87
CA ILE A 113 -1.29 2.70 16.98
C ILE A 113 -0.70 3.15 18.32
N LYS A 114 0.62 3.05 18.49
CA LYS A 114 1.32 3.49 19.70
C LYS A 114 1.15 5.00 19.93
N ALA A 115 1.25 5.81 18.89
CA ALA A 115 1.07 7.26 19.00
C ALA A 115 -0.36 7.63 19.43
N ALA A 116 -1.38 6.98 18.87
CA ALA A 116 -2.77 7.18 19.27
C ALA A 116 -3.03 6.76 20.72
N ARG A 117 -2.52 5.60 21.14
CA ARG A 117 -2.63 5.13 22.53
C ARG A 117 -1.89 6.07 23.50
N LYS A 118 -0.69 6.57 23.12
CA LYS A 118 0.08 7.50 23.93
C LYS A 118 -0.63 8.85 24.11
N TYR A 119 -1.16 9.43 23.03
CA TYR A 119 -1.99 10.62 23.08
C TYR A 119 -3.16 10.45 24.06
N SER A 120 -3.88 9.35 23.91
CA SER A 120 -5.03 9.04 24.75
C SER A 120 -4.64 8.84 26.22
N PHE A 121 -3.56 8.11 26.49
CA PHE A 121 -3.04 7.89 27.82
C PHE A 121 -2.66 9.20 28.52
N ASP A 122 -1.93 10.08 27.84
CA ASP A 122 -1.48 11.35 28.40
C ASP A 122 -2.64 12.26 28.78
N LYS A 123 -3.75 12.17 28.07
CA LYS A 123 -4.93 13.03 28.27
C LYS A 123 -5.99 12.43 29.18
N TYR A 124 -6.21 11.11 29.11
CA TYR A 124 -7.36 10.42 29.70
C TYR A 124 -6.98 9.29 30.67
N GLY A 125 -5.70 8.94 30.79
CA GLY A 125 -5.25 7.82 31.62
C GLY A 125 -5.26 6.47 30.88
N ALA A 126 -5.03 5.39 31.66
CA ALA A 126 -4.71 4.05 31.13
C ALA A 126 -5.85 3.32 30.44
N ASP A 127 -7.10 3.65 30.74
CA ASP A 127 -8.26 2.82 30.36
C ASP A 127 -8.78 3.08 28.93
N ARG A 128 -8.19 4.07 28.21
CA ARG A 128 -8.64 4.49 26.89
C ARG A 128 -7.60 4.13 25.82
N TYR A 129 -7.65 2.90 25.30
CA TYR A 129 -6.65 2.32 24.40
C TYR A 129 -7.22 1.53 23.21
N ASN A 130 -8.55 1.37 23.12
CA ASN A 130 -9.18 0.61 22.04
C ASN A 130 -9.03 1.34 20.69
N VAL A 131 -8.68 0.57 19.64
CA VAL A 131 -8.63 1.02 18.26
C VAL A 131 -9.70 0.28 17.47
N ILE A 132 -10.59 1.02 16.81
CA ILE A 132 -11.59 0.44 15.91
C ILE A 132 -11.00 0.44 14.49
N THR A 133 -11.03 -0.74 13.84
CA THR A 133 -10.61 -0.92 12.45
C THR A 133 -11.77 -1.42 11.60
N LEU A 134 -11.58 -1.49 10.27
CA LEU A 134 -12.65 -1.92 9.38
C LEU A 134 -12.53 -3.41 9.03
N VAL A 135 -13.66 -4.09 8.95
CA VAL A 135 -13.74 -5.43 8.34
C VAL A 135 -13.19 -5.37 6.92
N ASN A 136 -12.43 -6.38 6.51
CA ASN A 136 -11.69 -6.49 5.26
C ASN A 136 -10.46 -5.56 5.14
N SER A 137 -10.07 -4.83 6.18
CA SER A 137 -8.82 -4.08 6.20
C SER A 137 -7.58 -4.98 6.22
N PHE A 138 -6.43 -4.39 5.85
CA PHE A 138 -5.12 -5.02 5.98
C PHE A 138 -4.08 -4.00 6.45
N HIS A 139 -3.55 -4.19 7.66
CA HIS A 139 -2.63 -3.23 8.28
C HIS A 139 -1.22 -3.79 8.55
N GLY A 140 -0.99 -5.08 8.30
CA GLY A 140 0.33 -5.70 8.43
C GLY A 140 0.33 -7.13 8.98
N ARG A 141 1.53 -7.65 9.25
CA ARG A 141 1.78 -9.03 9.69
C ARG A 141 2.49 -9.15 11.04
N THR A 142 2.79 -8.04 11.73
CA THR A 142 3.21 -8.07 13.14
C THR A 142 2.00 -8.37 14.03
N ILE A 143 2.19 -8.84 15.23
CA ILE A 143 1.05 -9.28 16.06
C ILE A 143 0.02 -8.17 16.25
N ALA A 144 0.42 -6.91 16.55
CA ALA A 144 -0.56 -5.84 16.73
C ALA A 144 -1.21 -5.42 15.40
N THR A 145 -0.45 -5.27 14.31
CA THR A 145 -1.03 -4.93 13.00
C THR A 145 -1.83 -6.08 12.40
N LEU A 146 -1.48 -7.34 12.72
CA LEU A 146 -2.28 -8.50 12.38
C LEU A 146 -3.60 -8.50 13.14
N THR A 147 -3.56 -8.15 14.44
CA THR A 147 -4.78 -7.95 15.24
C THR A 147 -5.63 -6.81 14.66
N ALA A 148 -5.01 -5.70 14.22
CA ALA A 148 -5.74 -4.59 13.59
C ALA A 148 -6.35 -4.96 12.23
N THR A 149 -5.84 -6.01 11.56
CA THR A 149 -6.32 -6.46 10.24
C THR A 149 -7.68 -7.14 10.36
N GLY A 150 -8.72 -6.55 9.76
CA GLY A 150 -10.11 -7.01 9.86
C GLY A 150 -10.46 -8.20 8.95
N GLN A 151 -9.56 -9.18 8.81
CA GLN A 151 -9.74 -10.36 7.97
C GLN A 151 -9.42 -11.64 8.74
N GLY A 152 -10.44 -12.38 9.13
CA GLY A 152 -10.33 -13.60 9.94
C GLY A 152 -9.39 -14.67 9.36
N VAL A 153 -9.24 -14.73 8.05
CA VAL A 153 -8.33 -15.67 7.36
C VAL A 153 -6.87 -15.52 7.82
N PHE A 154 -6.46 -14.34 8.28
CA PHE A 154 -5.12 -14.08 8.77
C PHE A 154 -4.95 -14.33 10.26
N HIS A 155 -6.04 -14.60 11.01
CA HIS A 155 -6.02 -14.78 12.46
C HIS A 155 -5.88 -16.24 12.92
N ASN A 156 -5.86 -17.20 12.00
CA ASN A 156 -6.10 -18.61 12.30
C ASN A 156 -5.12 -19.28 13.29
N TYR A 157 -3.85 -18.85 13.42
CA TYR A 157 -2.84 -19.64 14.15
C TYR A 157 -2.03 -18.84 15.16
N PHE A 158 -2.20 -17.54 15.26
CA PHE A 158 -1.24 -16.62 15.88
C PHE A 158 -1.73 -16.01 17.21
N GLY A 159 -2.79 -16.56 17.78
CA GLY A 159 -3.28 -16.13 19.09
C GLY A 159 -2.33 -16.52 20.26
N PRO A 160 -2.39 -15.86 21.40
CA PRO A 160 -3.36 -14.82 21.72
C PRO A 160 -3.04 -13.49 21.00
N PHE A 161 -4.10 -12.80 20.56
CA PHE A 161 -3.98 -11.48 19.93
C PHE A 161 -3.97 -10.36 20.97
N ASN A 162 -3.51 -9.17 20.56
CA ASN A 162 -3.51 -7.99 21.41
C ASN A 162 -4.95 -7.58 21.77
N GLU A 163 -5.19 -7.28 23.03
CA GLU A 163 -6.44 -6.63 23.46
C GLU A 163 -6.56 -5.21 22.90
N GLY A 164 -7.78 -4.69 22.86
CA GLY A 164 -8.09 -3.32 22.47
C GLY A 164 -8.19 -3.12 20.97
N PHE A 165 -8.66 -4.12 20.21
CA PHE A 165 -9.05 -3.97 18.81
C PHE A 165 -10.49 -4.42 18.60
N GLN A 166 -11.24 -3.63 17.83
CA GLN A 166 -12.63 -3.89 17.46
C GLN A 166 -12.80 -3.67 15.97
N TYR A 167 -13.80 -4.31 15.35
CA TYR A 167 -13.97 -4.28 13.90
C TYR A 167 -15.39 -3.88 13.55
N VAL A 168 -15.54 -2.94 12.62
CA VAL A 168 -16.82 -2.51 12.09
C VAL A 168 -16.86 -2.64 10.57
N LYS A 169 -18.01 -2.90 10.00
CA LYS A 169 -18.17 -2.95 8.54
C LYS A 169 -17.96 -1.56 7.94
N ALA A 170 -17.19 -1.48 6.86
CA ALA A 170 -17.02 -0.24 6.11
C ALA A 170 -18.37 0.27 5.58
N GLY A 171 -18.63 1.57 5.71
CA GLY A 171 -19.88 2.21 5.31
C GLY A 171 -20.97 2.21 6.38
N ASP A 172 -20.78 1.55 7.52
CA ASP A 172 -21.75 1.47 8.62
C ASP A 172 -21.39 2.47 9.73
N ILE A 173 -21.81 3.72 9.59
CA ILE A 173 -21.51 4.78 10.57
C ILE A 173 -22.29 4.61 11.87
N ASP A 174 -23.48 4.03 11.82
CA ASP A 174 -24.30 3.79 13.00
C ASP A 174 -23.64 2.73 13.89
N ALA A 175 -23.22 1.60 13.31
CA ALA A 175 -22.49 0.56 14.04
C ALA A 175 -21.15 1.10 14.57
N LEU A 176 -20.43 1.95 13.82
CA LEU A 176 -19.21 2.58 14.31
C LEU A 176 -19.51 3.48 15.53
N THR A 177 -20.57 4.29 15.46
CA THR A 177 -20.96 5.20 16.55
C THR A 177 -21.36 4.44 17.81
N GLU A 178 -22.11 3.34 17.68
CA GLU A 178 -22.49 2.46 18.79
C GLU A 178 -21.30 1.74 19.41
N MET A 179 -20.27 1.40 18.60
CA MET A 179 -19.06 0.72 19.07
C MET A 179 -18.11 1.65 19.84
N VAL A 180 -18.13 2.95 19.55
CA VAL A 180 -17.31 3.93 20.27
C VAL A 180 -17.75 4.05 21.71
N ASP A 181 -16.87 3.70 22.63
CA ASP A 181 -17.09 3.77 24.08
C ASP A 181 -16.00 4.61 24.78
N ARG A 182 -16.06 4.64 26.12
CA ARG A 182 -15.07 5.36 26.95
C ARG A 182 -13.64 4.82 26.82
N HIS A 183 -13.47 3.62 26.32
CA HIS A 183 -12.16 2.96 26.13
C HIS A 183 -11.58 3.17 24.74
N THR A 184 -12.34 3.74 23.82
CA THR A 184 -11.93 3.96 22.43
C THR A 184 -10.98 5.16 22.32
N CYS A 185 -9.80 4.97 21.74
CA CYS A 185 -8.81 6.03 21.53
C CYS A 185 -8.63 6.43 20.06
N ALA A 186 -8.94 5.53 19.13
CA ALA A 186 -8.69 5.78 17.71
C ALA A 186 -9.63 4.99 16.79
N VAL A 187 -9.80 5.52 15.59
CA VAL A 187 -10.30 4.79 14.42
C VAL A 187 -9.17 4.69 13.40
N MET A 188 -8.94 3.50 12.83
CA MET A 188 -7.93 3.27 11.81
C MET A 188 -8.56 2.67 10.56
N LEU A 189 -8.28 3.24 9.39
CA LEU A 189 -8.87 2.81 8.12
C LEU A 189 -7.93 3.00 6.92
N GLU A 190 -8.18 2.23 5.85
CA GLU A 190 -7.69 2.47 4.50
C GLU A 190 -8.79 3.17 3.70
N LEU A 191 -8.49 4.23 2.95
CA LEU A 191 -9.49 4.89 2.08
C LEU A 191 -9.84 4.06 0.83
N VAL A 192 -8.93 3.16 0.44
CA VAL A 192 -9.21 2.07 -0.50
C VAL A 192 -8.67 0.79 0.12
N GLN A 193 -9.53 -0.13 0.49
CA GLN A 193 -9.16 -1.43 1.06
C GLN A 193 -8.47 -2.29 0.00
N GLY A 194 -7.13 -2.24 -0.05
CA GLY A 194 -6.34 -2.85 -1.10
C GLY A 194 -6.45 -4.37 -1.16
N GLU A 195 -6.20 -5.04 -0.04
CA GLU A 195 -6.31 -6.49 0.10
C GLU A 195 -7.78 -6.93 0.30
N GLY A 196 -8.66 -5.99 0.63
CA GLY A 196 -10.11 -6.19 0.79
C GLY A 196 -10.88 -6.29 -0.54
N GLY A 197 -10.21 -6.24 -1.70
CA GLY A 197 -10.83 -6.29 -3.03
C GLY A 197 -10.77 -4.97 -3.80
N VAL A 198 -9.86 -4.08 -3.43
CA VAL A 198 -9.66 -2.73 -4.04
C VAL A 198 -10.95 -1.88 -3.94
N VAL A 199 -11.54 -1.83 -2.75
CA VAL A 199 -12.81 -1.15 -2.49
C VAL A 199 -12.56 0.22 -1.89
N ALA A 200 -12.91 1.28 -2.62
CA ALA A 200 -12.90 2.65 -2.12
C ALA A 200 -14.05 2.86 -1.13
N LEU A 201 -13.78 3.60 -0.05
CA LEU A 201 -14.80 4.00 0.91
C LEU A 201 -15.68 5.11 0.32
N ASP A 202 -16.91 5.15 0.78
CA ASP A 202 -17.83 6.23 0.44
C ASP A 202 -17.38 7.57 1.06
N PRO A 203 -17.36 8.69 0.30
CA PRO A 203 -16.93 9.98 0.83
C PRO A 203 -17.78 10.50 2.00
N GLU A 204 -19.09 10.29 2.00
CA GLU A 204 -19.98 10.74 3.07
C GLU A 204 -19.68 9.95 4.36
N TYR A 205 -19.44 8.63 4.24
CA TYR A 205 -19.00 7.81 5.35
C TYR A 205 -17.67 8.30 5.94
N VAL A 206 -16.68 8.60 5.09
CA VAL A 206 -15.35 9.07 5.53
C VAL A 206 -15.47 10.42 6.28
N GLN A 207 -16.31 11.33 5.80
CA GLN A 207 -16.57 12.60 6.49
C GLN A 207 -17.29 12.40 7.82
N ALA A 208 -18.24 11.47 7.88
CA ALA A 208 -18.93 11.13 9.12
C ALA A 208 -17.96 10.51 10.16
N VAL A 209 -17.03 9.65 9.72
CA VAL A 209 -15.96 9.12 10.59
C VAL A 209 -15.08 10.24 11.13
N ARG A 210 -14.68 11.23 10.30
CA ARG A 210 -13.90 12.39 10.77
C ARG A 210 -14.67 13.19 11.82
N ALA A 211 -15.94 13.50 11.55
CA ALA A 211 -16.79 14.23 12.48
C ALA A 211 -16.96 13.51 13.83
N LEU A 212 -17.18 12.19 13.79
CA LEU A 212 -17.26 11.37 15.00
C LEU A 212 -15.93 11.39 15.79
N CYS A 213 -14.80 11.28 15.10
CA CYS A 213 -13.49 11.36 15.75
C CYS A 213 -13.25 12.73 16.39
N ASP A 214 -13.70 13.82 15.76
CA ASP A 214 -13.60 15.17 16.32
C ASP A 214 -14.50 15.33 17.55
N GLU A 215 -15.75 14.89 17.49
CA GLU A 215 -16.70 14.95 18.60
C GLU A 215 -16.22 14.17 19.83
N LYS A 216 -15.70 12.98 19.62
CA LYS A 216 -15.27 12.06 20.71
C LYS A 216 -13.80 12.19 21.07
N ASP A 217 -13.06 13.12 20.46
CA ASP A 217 -11.61 13.28 20.59
C ASP A 217 -10.85 11.97 20.38
N LEU A 218 -11.17 11.25 19.30
CA LEU A 218 -10.45 10.07 18.85
C LEU A 218 -9.32 10.48 17.89
N VAL A 219 -8.29 9.68 17.82
CA VAL A 219 -7.25 9.82 16.78
C VAL A 219 -7.73 9.12 15.50
N LEU A 220 -7.85 9.85 14.40
CA LEU A 220 -8.10 9.26 13.09
C LEU A 220 -6.77 8.90 12.43
N ILE A 221 -6.53 7.59 12.25
CA ILE A 221 -5.37 7.03 11.56
C ILE A 221 -5.81 6.61 10.16
N VAL A 222 -5.17 7.18 9.13
CA VAL A 222 -5.37 6.74 7.74
C VAL A 222 -4.14 5.99 7.27
N ASP A 223 -4.34 4.71 6.95
CA ASP A 223 -3.33 3.85 6.36
C ASP A 223 -3.23 4.11 4.86
N GLU A 224 -2.23 4.88 4.47
CA GLU A 224 -1.89 5.22 3.09
C GLU A 224 -0.70 4.40 2.56
N VAL A 225 -0.39 3.27 3.19
CA VAL A 225 0.72 2.39 2.79
C VAL A 225 0.57 1.91 1.34
N GLN A 226 -0.66 1.68 0.87
CA GLN A 226 -0.90 1.27 -0.51
C GLN A 226 -1.47 2.40 -1.38
N THR A 227 -2.22 3.33 -0.83
CA THR A 227 -2.92 4.40 -1.55
C THR A 227 -2.07 5.66 -1.77
N GLY A 228 -1.09 5.91 -0.90
CA GLY A 228 -0.28 7.12 -0.91
C GLY A 228 0.79 7.16 -2.00
N VAL A 229 1.54 8.23 -1.98
CA VAL A 229 2.70 8.50 -2.84
C VAL A 229 2.32 8.43 -4.34
N GLY A 230 1.23 9.10 -4.71
CA GLY A 230 0.83 9.26 -6.11
C GLY A 230 -0.06 8.14 -6.68
N ARG A 231 -0.24 7.02 -5.98
CA ARG A 231 -0.96 5.84 -6.47
C ARG A 231 -2.37 6.13 -6.95
N THR A 232 -3.07 7.00 -6.25
CA THR A 232 -4.46 7.36 -6.56
C THR A 232 -4.59 8.62 -7.44
N GLY A 233 -3.45 9.22 -7.87
CA GLY A 233 -3.43 10.44 -8.69
C GLY A 233 -3.25 11.73 -7.89
N THR A 234 -3.22 11.65 -6.56
CA THR A 234 -2.84 12.69 -5.61
C THR A 234 -1.68 12.18 -4.75
N PHE A 235 -0.96 13.04 -4.04
CA PHE A 235 0.14 12.58 -3.17
C PHE A 235 -0.36 11.68 -2.06
N LEU A 236 -1.45 12.09 -1.38
CA LEU A 236 -2.21 11.26 -0.45
C LEU A 236 -3.62 11.01 -0.99
N CYS A 237 -4.16 9.83 -0.81
CA CYS A 237 -5.55 9.52 -1.14
C CYS A 237 -6.54 10.40 -0.33
N CYS A 238 -6.16 10.83 0.87
CA CYS A 238 -6.91 11.80 1.68
C CYS A 238 -7.34 13.06 0.91
N GLU A 239 -6.55 13.48 -0.10
CA GLU A 239 -6.85 14.66 -0.91
C GLU A 239 -8.15 14.50 -1.71
N HIS A 240 -8.48 13.28 -2.19
CA HIS A 240 -9.74 12.99 -2.89
C HIS A 240 -10.97 13.14 -1.98
N TYR A 241 -10.77 12.97 -0.68
CA TYR A 241 -11.83 13.02 0.33
C TYR A 241 -11.89 14.38 1.05
N ASN A 242 -11.00 15.31 0.70
CA ASN A 242 -10.82 16.55 1.48
C ASN A 242 -10.66 16.26 2.99
N LEU A 243 -9.94 15.18 3.33
CA LEU A 243 -9.78 14.64 4.66
C LEU A 243 -8.46 15.10 5.29
N GLN A 244 -8.52 15.59 6.53
CA GLN A 244 -7.37 15.91 7.36
C GLN A 244 -7.31 14.90 8.53
N PRO A 245 -6.54 13.79 8.41
CA PRO A 245 -6.38 12.84 9.51
C PRO A 245 -5.41 13.35 10.57
N ASP A 246 -5.43 12.72 11.74
CA ASP A 246 -4.47 13.01 12.81
C ASP A 246 -3.13 12.31 12.56
N VAL A 247 -3.18 11.11 11.97
CA VAL A 247 -2.01 10.29 11.63
C VAL A 247 -2.18 9.69 10.24
N VAL A 248 -1.11 9.74 9.44
CA VAL A 248 -1.01 9.05 8.14
C VAL A 248 0.18 8.10 8.17
N THR A 249 0.00 6.88 7.67
CA THR A 249 1.11 5.95 7.49
C THR A 249 1.44 5.77 6.02
N LEU A 250 2.74 5.77 5.69
CA LEU A 250 3.26 5.55 4.34
C LEU A 250 4.30 4.43 4.36
N ALA A 251 4.42 3.72 3.25
CA ALA A 251 5.49 2.76 2.96
C ALA A 251 5.55 2.49 1.45
N LYS A 252 5.78 1.25 1.03
CA LYS A 252 5.70 0.79 -0.38
C LYS A 252 6.29 1.79 -1.36
N GLY A 253 5.43 2.51 -2.10
CA GLY A 253 5.81 3.50 -3.10
C GLY A 253 6.79 4.57 -2.62
N LEU A 254 6.81 4.88 -1.32
CA LEU A 254 7.72 5.86 -0.74
C LEU A 254 9.19 5.48 -0.94
N GLY A 255 9.52 4.20 -0.87
CA GLY A 255 10.90 3.71 -1.00
C GLY A 255 11.36 3.52 -2.45
N GLY A 256 10.44 3.45 -3.40
CA GLY A 256 10.76 3.18 -4.81
C GLY A 256 11.46 1.84 -5.04
N GLY A 257 11.32 0.88 -4.13
CA GLY A 257 11.98 -0.44 -4.14
C GLY A 257 12.73 -0.76 -2.85
N LEU A 258 13.12 0.24 -2.04
CA LEU A 258 13.77 0.04 -0.76
C LEU A 258 12.78 0.02 0.41
N PRO A 259 13.08 -0.77 1.48
CA PRO A 259 12.20 -0.86 2.63
C PRO A 259 12.21 0.44 3.47
N ILE A 260 11.04 1.05 3.59
CA ILE A 260 10.80 2.23 4.42
C ILE A 260 9.35 2.22 4.90
N GLY A 261 9.13 2.68 6.13
CA GLY A 261 7.84 3.08 6.67
C GLY A 261 7.92 4.49 7.23
N ALA A 262 6.84 5.23 7.18
CA ALA A 262 6.76 6.56 7.77
C ALA A 262 5.42 6.74 8.48
N VAL A 263 5.46 7.30 9.68
CA VAL A 263 4.30 7.74 10.45
C VAL A 263 4.33 9.26 10.49
N LEU A 264 3.38 9.88 9.81
CA LEU A 264 3.21 11.32 9.80
C LEU A 264 2.13 11.68 10.82
N MET A 265 2.41 12.62 11.67
CA MET A 265 1.52 13.03 12.76
C MET A 265 1.26 14.53 12.70
N ASN A 266 0.01 14.93 12.98
CA ASN A 266 -0.30 16.33 13.24
C ASN A 266 0.26 16.77 14.61
N GLU A 267 0.19 18.05 14.95
CA GLU A 267 0.73 18.58 16.20
C GLU A 267 0.05 18.00 17.44
N LYS A 268 -1.27 17.70 17.35
CA LYS A 268 -2.06 17.10 18.43
C LYS A 268 -1.43 15.78 18.91
N VAL A 269 -1.03 14.91 17.99
CA VAL A 269 -0.48 13.58 18.29
C VAL A 269 1.04 13.65 18.49
N ALA A 270 1.74 14.43 17.67
CA ALA A 270 3.19 14.52 17.69
C ALA A 270 3.74 15.07 19.01
N SER A 271 3.06 16.01 19.65
CA SER A 271 3.48 16.64 20.92
C SER A 271 3.64 15.64 22.08
N GLY A 272 2.89 14.53 22.07
CA GLY A 272 3.00 13.47 23.07
C GLY A 272 4.16 12.50 22.84
N MET A 273 4.79 12.50 21.65
CA MET A 273 5.84 11.57 21.27
C MET A 273 7.24 12.14 21.50
N GLY A 274 7.86 11.76 22.59
CA GLY A 274 9.19 12.23 23.00
C GLY A 274 10.25 11.12 23.04
N PRO A 275 11.49 11.44 23.48
CA PRO A 275 12.57 10.46 23.62
C PRO A 275 12.13 9.22 24.42
N GLY A 276 12.41 8.02 23.89
CA GLY A 276 12.04 6.74 24.53
C GLY A 276 10.62 6.26 24.26
N SER A 277 9.73 7.07 23.65
CA SER A 277 8.34 6.64 23.34
C SER A 277 8.27 5.55 22.27
N HIS A 278 9.14 5.62 21.28
CA HIS A 278 9.25 4.67 20.18
C HIS A 278 10.66 4.68 19.60
N GLY A 279 11.02 3.63 18.82
CA GLY A 279 12.36 3.52 18.25
C GLY A 279 12.43 2.53 17.11
N SER A 280 13.46 2.70 16.28
CA SER A 280 13.84 1.78 15.21
C SER A 280 15.34 1.91 14.98
N THR A 281 16.05 0.78 14.85
CA THR A 281 17.48 0.81 14.54
C THR A 281 17.74 1.32 13.13
N PHE A 282 17.00 0.84 12.14
CA PHE A 282 17.19 1.16 10.72
C PHE A 282 16.30 2.29 10.20
N GLY A 283 15.25 2.66 10.93
CA GLY A 283 14.31 3.70 10.49
C GLY A 283 15.01 5.04 10.26
N GLY A 284 14.72 5.67 9.12
CA GLY A 284 15.40 6.88 8.71
C GLY A 284 16.81 6.66 8.16
N ASN A 285 17.16 5.43 7.77
CA ASN A 285 18.44 5.07 7.16
C ASN A 285 18.78 6.03 6.01
N PRO A 286 20.00 6.60 5.96
CA PRO A 286 20.34 7.62 4.98
C PRO A 286 20.29 7.14 3.53
N VAL A 287 20.59 5.87 3.25
CA VAL A 287 20.53 5.29 1.90
C VAL A 287 19.08 5.22 1.42
N VAL A 288 18.20 4.68 2.26
CA VAL A 288 16.77 4.56 1.95
C VAL A 288 16.13 5.95 1.82
N CYS A 289 16.47 6.87 2.72
CA CYS A 289 16.00 8.25 2.66
C CYS A 289 16.49 9.00 1.41
N ALA A 290 17.69 8.69 0.90
CA ALA A 290 18.17 9.27 -0.36
C ALA A 290 17.28 8.85 -1.54
N GLY A 291 16.97 7.56 -1.67
CA GLY A 291 16.02 7.05 -2.67
C GLY A 291 14.61 7.62 -2.50
N ALA A 292 14.08 7.62 -1.28
CA ALA A 292 12.75 8.17 -0.99
C ALA A 292 12.64 9.68 -1.28
N ASN A 293 13.73 10.45 -1.09
CA ASN A 293 13.77 11.86 -1.47
C ASN A 293 13.56 12.05 -2.99
N VAL A 294 14.11 11.17 -3.83
CA VAL A 294 13.89 11.21 -5.28
C VAL A 294 12.43 10.88 -5.62
N VAL A 295 11.86 9.86 -4.97
CA VAL A 295 10.45 9.52 -5.16
C VAL A 295 9.55 10.72 -4.85
N VAL A 296 9.72 11.36 -3.68
CA VAL A 296 8.89 12.50 -3.27
C VAL A 296 9.07 13.70 -4.19
N ASP A 297 10.30 13.98 -4.67
CA ASP A 297 10.57 15.07 -5.62
C ASP A 297 9.90 14.82 -6.97
N ARG A 298 9.81 13.55 -7.40
CA ARG A 298 9.16 13.19 -8.68
C ARG A 298 7.64 13.37 -8.64
N MET A 299 7.00 13.32 -7.49
CA MET A 299 5.54 13.45 -7.34
C MET A 299 5.07 14.91 -7.45
N ASP A 300 5.54 15.63 -8.45
CA ASP A 300 5.09 16.99 -8.77
C ASP A 300 3.73 17.01 -9.51
N ALA A 301 3.20 18.21 -9.75
CA ALA A 301 1.89 18.38 -10.38
C ALA A 301 1.84 17.78 -11.79
N SER A 302 2.93 17.86 -12.56
CA SER A 302 2.98 17.35 -13.94
C SER A 302 3.01 15.81 -13.96
N PHE A 303 3.75 15.20 -13.04
CA PHE A 303 3.79 13.75 -12.87
C PHE A 303 2.43 13.19 -12.45
N LEU A 304 1.79 13.81 -11.46
CA LEU A 304 0.47 13.41 -10.99
C LEU A 304 -0.62 13.65 -12.05
N ALA A 305 -0.49 14.67 -12.89
CA ALA A 305 -1.39 14.86 -14.03
C ALA A 305 -1.30 13.68 -15.02
N ASN A 306 -0.08 13.21 -15.35
CA ASN A 306 0.09 12.02 -16.19
C ASN A 306 -0.53 10.76 -15.51
N VAL A 307 -0.32 10.56 -14.20
CA VAL A 307 -0.95 9.47 -13.47
C VAL A 307 -2.47 9.47 -13.62
N ASN A 308 -3.09 10.64 -13.47
CA ASN A 308 -4.54 10.80 -13.63
C ASN A 308 -4.99 10.53 -15.07
N GLU A 309 -4.27 11.05 -16.06
CA GLU A 309 -4.57 10.82 -17.46
C GLU A 309 -4.47 9.34 -17.85
N ARG A 310 -3.42 8.66 -17.38
CA ARG A 310 -3.27 7.21 -17.60
C ARG A 310 -4.32 6.39 -16.85
N ALA A 311 -4.72 6.80 -15.66
CA ALA A 311 -5.81 6.16 -14.92
C ALA A 311 -7.15 6.24 -15.68
N VAL A 312 -7.47 7.39 -16.25
CA VAL A 312 -8.67 7.58 -17.09
C VAL A 312 -8.60 6.70 -18.33
N GLN A 313 -7.47 6.71 -19.05
CA GLN A 313 -7.26 5.88 -20.23
C GLN A 313 -7.41 4.38 -19.92
N LEU A 314 -6.75 3.92 -18.86
CA LEU A 314 -6.79 2.51 -18.44
C LEU A 314 -8.22 2.07 -18.10
N ARG A 315 -8.92 2.84 -17.28
CA ARG A 315 -10.31 2.53 -16.89
C ARG A 315 -11.26 2.51 -18.07
N ALA A 316 -11.20 3.52 -18.94
CA ALA A 316 -12.04 3.58 -20.14
C ALA A 316 -11.76 2.41 -21.13
N GLY A 317 -10.51 1.92 -21.16
CA GLY A 317 -10.15 0.74 -21.92
C GLY A 317 -10.68 -0.55 -21.30
N LEU A 318 -10.49 -0.72 -19.98
CA LEU A 318 -10.95 -1.89 -19.23
C LEU A 318 -12.47 -2.08 -19.29
N GLU A 319 -13.24 -1.00 -19.22
CA GLU A 319 -14.72 -1.04 -19.31
C GLU A 319 -15.24 -1.59 -20.65
N LYS A 320 -14.43 -1.52 -21.70
CA LYS A 320 -14.76 -2.03 -23.04
C LYS A 320 -14.35 -3.48 -23.25
N LEU A 321 -13.55 -4.05 -22.35
CA LEU A 321 -13.10 -5.43 -22.50
C LEU A 321 -14.25 -6.43 -22.26
N PRO A 322 -14.26 -7.54 -23.01
CA PRO A 322 -15.26 -8.57 -22.79
C PRO A 322 -15.15 -9.13 -21.36
N ARG A 323 -16.27 -9.56 -20.81
CA ARG A 323 -16.38 -10.24 -19.50
C ARG A 323 -16.03 -9.40 -18.29
N VAL A 324 -15.65 -8.14 -18.42
CA VAL A 324 -15.53 -7.19 -17.31
C VAL A 324 -16.94 -6.80 -16.85
N LYS A 325 -17.23 -7.00 -15.57
CA LYS A 325 -18.51 -6.66 -14.95
C LYS A 325 -18.48 -5.27 -14.35
N SER A 326 -17.44 -4.98 -13.57
CA SER A 326 -17.28 -3.68 -12.90
C SER A 326 -15.83 -3.38 -12.59
N LEU A 327 -15.52 -2.10 -12.40
CA LEU A 327 -14.23 -1.60 -11.91
C LEU A 327 -14.39 -0.97 -10.53
N SER A 328 -13.35 -1.06 -9.71
CA SER A 328 -13.27 -0.45 -8.39
C SER A 328 -11.93 0.24 -8.16
N GLY A 329 -11.77 0.90 -7.00
CA GLY A 329 -10.54 1.62 -6.64
C GLY A 329 -10.47 3.05 -7.21
N ILE A 330 -9.33 3.74 -7.00
CA ILE A 330 -9.08 5.12 -7.40
C ILE A 330 -7.74 5.22 -8.12
N GLY A 331 -7.66 6.07 -9.14
CA GLY A 331 -6.41 6.30 -9.89
C GLY A 331 -5.88 5.02 -10.54
N LEU A 332 -4.60 4.76 -10.36
CA LEU A 332 -3.90 3.55 -10.82
C LEU A 332 -3.89 2.41 -9.80
N MET A 333 -4.84 2.41 -8.89
CA MET A 333 -5.17 1.29 -8.02
C MET A 333 -6.52 0.75 -8.47
N VAL A 334 -6.52 -0.28 -9.34
CA VAL A 334 -7.71 -0.76 -10.04
C VAL A 334 -8.02 -2.19 -9.65
N GLY A 335 -9.26 -2.44 -9.24
CA GLY A 335 -9.85 -3.77 -9.09
C GLY A 335 -10.81 -4.06 -10.23
N ILE A 336 -10.73 -5.23 -10.81
CA ILE A 336 -11.59 -5.69 -11.92
C ILE A 336 -12.43 -6.87 -11.43
N GLU A 337 -13.73 -6.71 -11.45
CA GLU A 337 -14.69 -7.79 -11.22
C GLU A 337 -15.13 -8.35 -12.58
N PHE A 338 -15.15 -9.66 -12.70
CA PHE A 338 -15.55 -10.33 -13.93
C PHE A 338 -16.99 -10.84 -13.86
N LEU A 339 -17.57 -11.16 -15.02
CA LEU A 339 -18.84 -11.85 -15.11
C LEU A 339 -18.73 -13.24 -14.46
N GLU A 340 -19.88 -13.80 -14.10
CA GLU A 340 -19.99 -15.12 -13.48
C GLU A 340 -19.27 -16.20 -14.33
N GLY A 341 -18.63 -17.15 -13.66
CA GLY A 341 -17.83 -18.19 -14.28
C GLY A 341 -16.38 -17.81 -14.61
N ILE A 342 -15.96 -16.54 -14.45
CA ILE A 342 -14.56 -16.11 -14.69
C ILE A 342 -13.87 -15.87 -13.35
N LYS A 343 -12.84 -16.66 -13.03
CA LYS A 343 -12.04 -16.52 -11.82
C LYS A 343 -10.82 -15.63 -12.06
N ALA A 344 -10.58 -14.64 -11.19
CA ALA A 344 -9.43 -13.74 -11.30
C ALA A 344 -8.08 -14.48 -11.27
N ALA A 345 -8.00 -15.63 -10.60
CA ALA A 345 -6.79 -16.45 -10.56
C ALA A 345 -6.46 -17.06 -11.93
N ASP A 346 -7.46 -17.46 -12.70
CA ASP A 346 -7.27 -18.04 -14.04
C ASP A 346 -6.86 -16.93 -15.03
N VAL A 347 -7.47 -15.74 -14.91
CA VAL A 347 -7.08 -14.56 -15.71
C VAL A 347 -5.63 -14.16 -15.39
N LEU A 348 -5.22 -14.17 -14.12
CA LEU A 348 -3.84 -13.89 -13.72
C LEU A 348 -2.87 -14.89 -14.37
N ALA A 349 -3.18 -16.18 -14.32
CA ALA A 349 -2.33 -17.22 -14.93
C ALA A 349 -2.18 -17.02 -16.44
N ALA A 350 -3.28 -16.78 -17.15
CA ALA A 350 -3.27 -16.56 -18.60
C ALA A 350 -2.57 -15.23 -18.98
N CYS A 351 -2.74 -14.17 -18.22
CA CYS A 351 -2.00 -12.91 -18.41
C CYS A 351 -0.50 -13.12 -18.29
N ARG A 352 -0.04 -13.85 -17.26
CA ARG A 352 1.36 -14.18 -17.06
C ARG A 352 1.95 -14.95 -18.23
N GLU A 353 1.25 -15.91 -18.79
CA GLU A 353 1.68 -16.67 -19.99
C GLU A 353 1.82 -15.77 -21.22
N LYS A 354 0.99 -14.73 -21.33
CA LYS A 354 1.08 -13.71 -22.39
C LYS A 354 2.00 -12.53 -22.05
N GLY A 355 2.75 -12.61 -20.93
CA GLY A 355 3.76 -11.61 -20.56
C GLY A 355 3.21 -10.38 -19.83
N LEU A 356 2.00 -10.44 -19.26
CA LEU A 356 1.47 -9.38 -18.40
C LEU A 356 1.39 -9.87 -16.95
N LEU A 357 2.10 -9.17 -16.04
CA LEU A 357 2.06 -9.47 -14.62
C LEU A 357 0.98 -8.64 -13.94
N VAL A 358 0.06 -9.32 -13.27
CA VAL A 358 -1.06 -8.73 -12.53
C VAL A 358 -1.21 -9.42 -11.17
N LEU A 359 -2.07 -8.91 -10.30
CA LEU A 359 -2.34 -9.44 -8.96
C LEU A 359 -3.81 -9.83 -8.82
N THR A 360 -4.11 -10.53 -7.74
CA THR A 360 -5.49 -10.70 -7.27
C THR A 360 -5.68 -10.00 -5.91
N ALA A 361 -6.92 -9.61 -5.64
CA ALA A 361 -7.37 -9.14 -4.33
C ALA A 361 -8.77 -9.75 -4.08
N LYS A 362 -8.82 -10.77 -3.24
CA LYS A 362 -10.01 -11.63 -3.09
C LYS A 362 -10.45 -12.19 -4.44
N THR A 363 -11.67 -11.87 -4.88
CA THR A 363 -12.25 -12.36 -6.14
C THR A 363 -11.95 -11.47 -7.35
N ARG A 364 -11.26 -10.33 -7.15
CA ARG A 364 -10.95 -9.37 -8.22
C ARG A 364 -9.53 -9.51 -8.72
N LEU A 365 -9.32 -9.22 -9.99
CA LEU A 365 -8.01 -8.93 -10.53
C LEU A 365 -7.60 -7.53 -10.09
N ARG A 366 -6.34 -7.36 -9.66
CA ARG A 366 -5.82 -6.08 -9.19
C ARG A 366 -4.66 -5.60 -10.05
N LEU A 367 -4.75 -4.36 -10.51
CA LEU A 367 -3.69 -3.67 -11.23
C LEU A 367 -3.09 -2.56 -10.37
N LEU A 368 -1.76 -2.57 -10.27
CA LEU A 368 -0.93 -1.60 -9.56
C LEU A 368 0.31 -1.26 -10.41
N PRO A 369 0.15 -0.73 -11.64
CA PRO A 369 1.31 -0.46 -12.49
C PRO A 369 2.25 0.59 -11.88
N PRO A 370 3.53 0.66 -12.28
CA PRO A 370 4.37 1.82 -12.01
C PRO A 370 3.71 3.13 -12.45
N LEU A 371 3.98 4.21 -11.73
CA LEU A 371 3.32 5.50 -11.98
C LEU A 371 3.92 6.24 -13.19
N THR A 372 4.99 5.71 -13.75
CA THR A 372 5.69 6.22 -14.93
C THR A 372 5.12 5.67 -16.24
N LEU A 373 4.02 4.89 -16.18
CA LEU A 373 3.46 4.28 -17.38
C LEU A 373 3.05 5.34 -18.43
N THR A 374 3.23 4.96 -19.70
CA THR A 374 2.86 5.78 -20.87
C THR A 374 1.51 5.35 -21.44
N ALA A 375 0.98 6.13 -22.39
CA ALA A 375 -0.23 5.74 -23.12
C ALA A 375 -0.07 4.42 -23.86
N HIS A 376 1.11 4.17 -24.44
CA HIS A 376 1.42 2.92 -25.12
C HIS A 376 1.44 1.72 -24.17
N ASP A 377 2.00 1.87 -22.97
CA ASP A 377 2.00 0.78 -21.96
C ASP A 377 0.58 0.39 -21.55
N VAL A 378 -0.32 1.38 -21.47
CA VAL A 378 -1.75 1.12 -21.21
C VAL A 378 -2.38 0.34 -22.36
N GLU A 379 -2.13 0.74 -23.61
CA GLU A 379 -2.63 0.06 -24.81
C GLU A 379 -2.16 -1.39 -24.88
N MET A 380 -0.88 -1.63 -24.64
CA MET A 380 -0.30 -2.99 -24.60
C MET A 380 -0.93 -3.86 -23.52
N ALA A 381 -1.14 -3.34 -22.33
CA ALA A 381 -1.78 -4.10 -21.25
C ALA A 381 -3.25 -4.42 -21.56
N LEU A 382 -3.99 -3.48 -22.16
CA LEU A 382 -5.37 -3.67 -22.58
C LEU A 382 -5.47 -4.71 -23.71
N GLU A 383 -4.54 -4.71 -24.67
CA GLU A 383 -4.48 -5.70 -25.75
C GLU A 383 -4.26 -7.10 -25.21
N ILE A 384 -3.27 -7.28 -24.31
CA ILE A 384 -2.97 -8.58 -23.70
C ILE A 384 -4.17 -9.06 -22.88
N LEU A 385 -4.71 -8.22 -22.00
CA LEU A 385 -5.83 -8.58 -21.14
C LEU A 385 -7.10 -8.86 -21.97
N GLY A 386 -7.35 -8.07 -23.01
CA GLY A 386 -8.46 -8.27 -23.94
C GLY A 386 -8.37 -9.61 -24.68
N SER A 387 -7.19 -9.97 -25.16
CA SER A 387 -6.91 -11.26 -25.79
C SER A 387 -7.14 -12.42 -24.80
N VAL A 388 -6.68 -12.29 -23.56
CA VAL A 388 -6.93 -13.30 -22.50
C VAL A 388 -8.41 -13.48 -22.26
N LEU A 389 -9.15 -12.39 -22.05
CA LEU A 389 -10.58 -12.45 -21.73
C LEU A 389 -11.43 -12.95 -22.90
N ALA A 390 -11.03 -12.72 -24.14
CA ALA A 390 -11.72 -13.25 -25.32
C ALA A 390 -11.62 -14.80 -25.42
N GLU A 391 -10.50 -15.36 -24.96
CA GLU A 391 -10.24 -16.81 -24.97
C GLU A 391 -10.85 -17.55 -23.76
N MET A 392 -11.25 -16.83 -22.70
CA MET A 392 -11.88 -17.42 -21.51
C MET A 392 -13.27 -17.96 -21.84
N ASP A 393 -13.50 -19.23 -21.51
CA ASP A 393 -14.78 -19.91 -21.67
C ASP A 393 -15.43 -20.10 -20.29
N PRO A 394 -16.57 -19.43 -19.99
CA PRO A 394 -17.23 -19.57 -18.70
C PRO A 394 -17.68 -21.01 -18.39
N SER A 395 -17.95 -21.82 -19.42
CA SER A 395 -18.46 -23.18 -19.23
C SER A 395 -17.42 -24.20 -18.77
N LYS A 396 -16.12 -23.88 -18.91
CA LYS A 396 -15.01 -24.78 -18.51
C LYS A 396 -14.62 -24.71 -17.04
N THR A 397 -15.18 -23.77 -16.27
CA THR A 397 -14.81 -23.54 -14.88
C THR A 397 -15.55 -24.45 -13.90
N GLU A 398 -16.60 -25.15 -14.31
CA GLU A 398 -17.39 -26.02 -13.43
C GLU A 398 -16.84 -27.46 -13.28
N GLU A 399 -15.91 -27.90 -14.14
CA GLU A 399 -15.39 -29.28 -14.13
C GLU A 399 -14.19 -29.54 -13.20
N GLN A 400 -13.68 -28.51 -12.49
CA GLN A 400 -12.49 -28.64 -11.60
C GLN A 400 -12.75 -28.22 -10.15
N ALA A 401 -13.99 -28.21 -9.66
CA ALA A 401 -14.33 -27.87 -8.27
C ALA A 401 -14.56 -29.14 -7.42
#